data_e0ae1f8199a916a2cdabda57280eb1d0
#
_entry.id   e0ae1f8199a916a2cdabda57280eb1d0
#
_cell.length_a   1.000
_cell.length_b   1.000
_cell.length_c   1.000
_cell.angle_alpha   90.00
_cell.angle_beta   90.00
_cell.angle_gamma   90.00
#
_symmetry.space_group_name_H-M   'P 1'
#
loop_
_entity.id
_entity.type
_entity.pdbx_description
1 polymer ?
#
loop_
_entity_poly.entity_id
_entity_poly.type
_entity_poly.pdbx_seq_one_letter_code
_entity_poly.pdbx_strand_id
1 'polypeptide(L)'
;MRGRANQAEPGADYGIDAPRAVRNAAIAGLAGSLLASLSYSVLRSWHRTLARRALALGACAGLASLLFVGVNLWSSRIGKLRARDGIIGAIPWRGDEAVLDVGCGRGLLLIATAKRLPDGRAVGVDIWDASGESGNRPEATLENARIEGIAERVEVVDGDARRLPFGDESFDAVL
;
A
#
# COMPACT_ATOMS: atom_id res chain seq x y z
N MET A 1 18.98 33.73 18.09
CA MET A 1 18.99 32.38 17.53
C MET A 1 17.62 31.78 17.76
N ARG A 2 16.77 31.75 16.73
CA ARG A 2 15.44 31.11 16.82
C ARG A 2 15.64 29.62 16.53
N GLY A 3 15.29 28.78 17.50
CA GLY A 3 15.35 27.32 17.36
C GLY A 3 14.51 26.87 16.15
N ARG A 4 15.12 26.11 15.24
CA ARG A 4 14.40 25.36 14.22
C ARG A 4 13.50 24.39 14.97
N ALA A 5 12.19 24.56 14.82
CA ALA A 5 11.23 23.56 15.25
C ALA A 5 11.64 22.23 14.61
N ASN A 6 11.84 21.22 15.43
CA ASN A 6 12.11 19.84 15.03
C ASN A 6 10.86 19.34 14.31
N GLN A 7 10.78 19.54 12.99
CA GLN A 7 9.80 18.85 12.17
C GLN A 7 10.26 17.40 12.14
N ALA A 8 9.51 16.52 12.79
CA ALA A 8 9.73 15.08 12.69
C ALA A 8 9.76 14.72 11.18
N GLU A 9 10.88 14.16 10.72
CA GLU A 9 11.00 13.73 9.34
C GLU A 9 9.87 12.73 9.03
N PRO A 10 9.19 12.86 7.89
CA PRO A 10 8.14 11.93 7.53
C PRO A 10 8.70 10.52 7.49
N GLY A 11 8.05 9.58 8.16
CA GLY A 11 8.42 8.16 8.10
C GLY A 11 8.25 7.61 6.68
N ALA A 12 8.88 6.47 6.39
CA ALA A 12 8.76 5.80 5.11
C ALA A 12 7.29 5.51 4.76
N ASP A 13 6.89 5.84 3.53
CA ASP A 13 5.52 5.67 3.03
C ASP A 13 5.46 4.54 2.00
N TYR A 14 4.88 3.43 2.39
CA TYR A 14 4.72 2.25 1.54
C TYR A 14 3.40 2.22 0.75
N GLY A 15 2.74 3.36 0.58
CA GLY A 15 1.56 3.51 -0.26
C GLY A 15 0.27 2.88 0.27
N ILE A 16 -0.79 3.07 -0.50
CA ILE A 16 -2.11 2.45 -0.28
C ILE A 16 -2.35 1.43 -1.37
N ASP A 17 -2.73 0.22 -0.98
CA ASP A 17 -3.03 -0.87 -1.90
C ASP A 17 -4.38 -0.61 -2.61
N ALA A 18 -4.46 -0.95 -3.90
CA ALA A 18 -5.65 -0.78 -4.73
C ALA A 18 -6.31 0.62 -4.63
N PRO A 19 -5.59 1.73 -4.82
CA PRO A 19 -6.07 3.08 -4.53
C PRO A 19 -7.31 3.46 -5.34
N ARG A 20 -7.44 2.93 -6.57
CA ARG A 20 -8.62 3.14 -7.42
C ARG A 20 -9.86 2.47 -6.82
N ALA A 21 -9.74 1.26 -6.28
CA ALA A 21 -10.85 0.54 -5.65
C ALA A 21 -11.32 1.27 -4.39
N VAL A 22 -10.38 1.71 -3.54
CA VAL A 22 -10.67 2.48 -2.32
C VAL A 22 -11.40 3.79 -2.66
N ARG A 23 -10.90 4.54 -3.63
CA ARG A 23 -11.54 5.78 -4.09
C ARG A 23 -12.93 5.53 -4.65
N ASN A 24 -13.09 4.53 -5.53
CA ASN A 24 -14.37 4.24 -6.17
C ASN A 24 -15.40 3.77 -5.14
N ALA A 25 -15.02 2.96 -4.17
CA ALA A 25 -15.87 2.57 -3.06
C ALA A 25 -16.32 3.78 -2.23
N ALA A 26 -15.41 4.70 -1.88
CA ALA A 26 -15.76 5.93 -1.16
C ALA A 26 -16.78 6.77 -1.94
N ILE A 27 -16.56 7.00 -3.24
CA ILE A 27 -17.47 7.76 -4.10
C ILE A 27 -18.84 7.06 -4.20
N ALA A 28 -18.87 5.75 -4.44
CA ALA A 28 -20.10 4.98 -4.56
C ALA A 28 -20.90 4.99 -3.25
N GLY A 29 -20.24 4.85 -2.11
CA GLY A 29 -20.89 4.94 -0.80
C GLY A 29 -21.51 6.30 -0.51
N LEU A 30 -20.80 7.38 -0.81
CA LEU A 30 -21.31 8.75 -0.66
C LEU A 30 -22.47 9.02 -1.61
N ALA A 31 -22.33 8.71 -2.89
CA ALA A 31 -23.38 8.91 -3.89
C ALA A 31 -24.64 8.11 -3.58
N GLY A 32 -24.49 6.83 -3.20
CA GLY A 32 -25.59 5.97 -2.81
C GLY A 32 -26.36 6.48 -1.58
N SER A 33 -25.64 6.95 -0.57
CA SER A 33 -26.24 7.54 0.64
C SER A 33 -27.00 8.85 0.34
N LEU A 34 -26.45 9.69 -0.51
CA LEU A 34 -27.08 10.93 -0.95
C LEU A 34 -28.36 10.65 -1.75
N LEU A 35 -28.30 9.74 -2.74
CA LEU A 35 -29.45 9.35 -3.54
C LEU A 35 -30.56 8.75 -2.68
N ALA A 36 -30.20 7.90 -1.71
CA ALA A 36 -31.17 7.32 -0.77
C ALA A 36 -31.87 8.39 0.09
N SER A 37 -31.11 9.38 0.56
CA SER A 37 -31.63 10.50 1.36
C SER A 37 -32.56 11.40 0.52
N LEU A 38 -32.20 11.70 -0.73
CA LEU A 38 -33.03 12.45 -1.66
C LEU A 38 -34.32 11.68 -1.99
N SER A 39 -34.20 10.37 -2.30
CA SER A 39 -35.35 9.50 -2.57
C SER A 39 -36.29 9.44 -1.38
N TYR A 40 -35.76 9.36 -0.15
CA TYR A 40 -36.58 9.42 1.06
C TYR A 40 -37.34 10.75 1.15
N SER A 41 -36.67 11.87 0.92
CA SER A 41 -37.29 13.21 1.00
C SER A 41 -38.44 13.40 0.01
N VAL A 42 -38.31 12.84 -1.18
CA VAL A 42 -39.34 12.93 -2.25
C VAL A 42 -40.47 11.94 -2.01
N LEU A 43 -40.14 10.68 -1.71
CA LEU A 43 -41.11 9.59 -1.64
C LEU A 43 -41.88 9.52 -0.32
N ARG A 44 -41.39 10.12 0.76
CA ARG A 44 -42.00 10.01 2.11
C ARG A 44 -43.44 10.48 2.22
N SER A 45 -43.86 11.41 1.36
CA SER A 45 -45.23 11.95 1.32
C SER A 45 -46.22 11.02 0.62
N TRP A 46 -45.74 10.19 -0.32
CA TRP A 46 -46.55 9.33 -1.17
C TRP A 46 -46.46 7.86 -0.83
N HIS A 47 -45.23 7.36 -0.53
CA HIS A 47 -44.94 5.96 -0.29
C HIS A 47 -43.96 5.78 0.86
N ARG A 48 -44.38 5.98 2.12
CA ARG A 48 -43.54 5.95 3.31
C ARG A 48 -42.74 4.67 3.47
N THR A 49 -43.33 3.50 3.15
CA THR A 49 -42.63 2.20 3.29
C THR A 49 -41.50 2.07 2.28
N LEU A 50 -41.74 2.47 1.03
CA LEU A 50 -40.71 2.45 -0.03
C LEU A 50 -39.58 3.42 0.30
N ALA A 51 -39.91 4.64 0.75
CA ALA A 51 -38.95 5.65 1.18
C ALA A 51 -38.03 5.13 2.29
N ARG A 52 -38.60 4.48 3.33
CA ARG A 52 -37.80 3.87 4.42
C ARG A 52 -36.89 2.75 3.94
N ARG A 53 -37.37 1.89 3.04
CA ARG A 53 -36.55 0.81 2.45
C ARG A 53 -35.39 1.37 1.64
N ALA A 54 -35.63 2.39 0.80
CA ALA A 54 -34.59 3.03 0.02
C ALA A 54 -33.52 3.68 0.92
N LEU A 55 -33.95 4.36 1.98
CA LEU A 55 -33.02 4.95 2.97
C LEU A 55 -32.21 3.88 3.69
N ALA A 56 -32.82 2.80 4.13
CA ALA A 56 -32.13 1.69 4.81
C ALA A 56 -31.08 1.03 3.90
N LEU A 57 -31.45 0.76 2.63
CA LEU A 57 -30.50 0.19 1.65
C LEU A 57 -29.32 1.13 1.40
N GLY A 58 -29.57 2.43 1.21
CA GLY A 58 -28.51 3.41 1.06
C GLY A 58 -27.61 3.54 2.28
N ALA A 59 -28.17 3.49 3.48
CA ALA A 59 -27.41 3.51 4.72
C ALA A 59 -26.54 2.25 4.86
N CYS A 60 -27.07 1.07 4.56
CA CYS A 60 -26.30 -0.19 4.55
C CYS A 60 -25.17 -0.15 3.52
N ALA A 61 -25.43 0.32 2.31
CA ALA A 61 -24.41 0.46 1.27
C ALA A 61 -23.32 1.47 1.66
N GLY A 62 -23.70 2.60 2.27
CA GLY A 62 -22.76 3.59 2.78
C GLY A 62 -21.88 3.03 3.90
N LEU A 63 -22.49 2.31 4.85
CA LEU A 63 -21.72 1.66 5.92
C LEU A 63 -20.77 0.59 5.40
N ALA A 64 -21.21 -0.26 4.48
CA ALA A 64 -20.36 -1.27 3.84
C ALA A 64 -19.16 -0.62 3.12
N SER A 65 -19.41 0.48 2.42
CA SER A 65 -18.35 1.28 1.75
C SER A 65 -17.34 1.85 2.75
N LEU A 66 -17.81 2.42 3.85
CA LEU A 66 -16.94 2.94 4.92
C LEU A 66 -16.10 1.85 5.56
N LEU A 67 -16.69 0.69 5.84
CA LEU A 67 -15.98 -0.48 6.37
C LEU A 67 -14.91 -0.97 5.38
N PHE A 68 -15.26 -1.08 4.09
CA PHE A 68 -14.31 -1.46 3.05
C PHE A 68 -13.12 -0.49 2.99
N VAL A 69 -13.37 0.83 2.94
CA VAL A 69 -12.33 1.86 2.94
C VAL A 69 -11.49 1.78 4.22
N GLY A 70 -12.13 1.67 5.38
CA GLY A 70 -11.43 1.59 6.68
C GLY A 70 -10.53 0.37 6.78
N VAL A 71 -11.01 -0.81 6.36
CA VAL A 71 -10.22 -2.06 6.35
C VAL A 71 -9.03 -1.95 5.39
N ASN A 72 -9.24 -1.40 4.18
CA ASN A 72 -8.15 -1.23 3.22
C ASN A 72 -7.08 -0.24 3.72
N LEU A 73 -7.48 0.88 4.29
CA LEU A 73 -6.53 1.85 4.85
C LEU A 73 -5.76 1.26 6.04
N TRP A 74 -6.44 0.53 6.92
CA TRP A 74 -5.80 -0.16 8.04
C TRP A 74 -4.82 -1.23 7.56
N SER A 75 -5.24 -2.07 6.59
CA SER A 75 -4.41 -3.10 5.97
C SER A 75 -3.17 -2.49 5.34
N SER A 76 -3.33 -1.43 4.54
CA SER A 76 -2.22 -0.77 3.83
C SER A 76 -1.23 -0.06 4.77
N ARG A 77 -1.66 0.41 5.95
CA ARG A 77 -0.80 1.17 6.86
C ARG A 77 -0.24 0.35 8.02
N ILE A 78 -0.96 -0.66 8.46
CA ILE A 78 -0.59 -1.46 9.64
C ILE A 78 -0.48 -2.94 9.29
N GLY A 79 -1.46 -3.48 8.57
CA GLY A 79 -1.54 -4.91 8.26
C GLY A 79 -0.32 -5.40 7.49
N LYS A 80 0.03 -4.70 6.40
CA LYS A 80 1.17 -5.08 5.55
C LYS A 80 2.52 -4.94 6.27
N LEU A 81 2.68 -3.98 7.18
CA LEU A 81 3.90 -3.86 7.97
C LEU A 81 4.09 -5.07 8.90
N ARG A 82 3.02 -5.52 9.55
CA ARG A 82 3.05 -6.71 10.41
C ARG A 82 3.32 -7.99 9.62
N ALA A 83 2.67 -8.13 8.44
CA ALA A 83 2.90 -9.26 7.54
C ALA A 83 4.36 -9.30 7.07
N ARG A 84 4.91 -8.15 6.65
CA ARG A 84 6.31 -7.98 6.31
C ARG A 84 7.23 -8.47 7.42
N ASP A 85 7.02 -7.98 8.64
CA ASP A 85 7.88 -8.31 9.78
C ASP A 85 7.83 -9.81 10.10
N GLY A 86 6.65 -10.44 9.92
CA GLY A 86 6.49 -11.89 10.04
C GLY A 86 7.25 -12.67 8.97
N ILE A 87 7.14 -12.26 7.70
CA ILE A 87 7.81 -12.92 6.57
C ILE A 87 9.33 -12.81 6.72
N ILE A 88 9.83 -11.58 6.88
CA ILE A 88 11.27 -11.33 6.97
C ILE A 88 11.87 -11.92 8.23
N GLY A 89 11.12 -11.94 9.34
CA GLY A 89 11.55 -12.54 10.59
C GLY A 89 11.61 -14.07 10.59
N ALA A 90 10.92 -14.74 9.67
CA ALA A 90 10.94 -16.20 9.55
C ALA A 90 12.15 -16.74 8.78
N ILE A 91 12.86 -15.88 8.05
CA ILE A 91 14.02 -16.28 7.24
C ILE A 91 15.30 -16.16 8.08
N PRO A 92 16.12 -17.22 8.17
CA PRO A 92 17.39 -17.20 8.91
C PRO A 92 18.50 -16.52 8.10
N TRP A 93 18.49 -15.19 8.07
CA TRP A 93 19.49 -14.39 7.35
C TRP A 93 20.90 -14.58 7.90
N ARG A 94 21.89 -14.77 7.03
CA ARG A 94 23.32 -14.76 7.39
C ARG A 94 23.86 -13.33 7.49
N GLY A 95 23.26 -12.41 6.65
CA GLY A 95 23.61 -11.00 6.60
C GLY A 95 24.49 -10.59 5.42
N ASP A 96 24.96 -11.53 4.62
CA ASP A 96 25.82 -11.34 3.45
C ASP A 96 25.15 -11.70 2.11
N GLU A 97 23.85 -12.03 2.13
CA GLU A 97 23.13 -12.47 0.95
C GLU A 97 22.96 -11.36 -0.08
N ALA A 98 22.91 -11.77 -1.35
CA ALA A 98 22.33 -11.01 -2.43
C ALA A 98 20.85 -11.44 -2.59
N VAL A 99 19.91 -10.52 -2.37
CA VAL A 99 18.47 -10.81 -2.39
C VAL A 99 17.77 -10.03 -3.49
N LEU A 100 16.87 -10.70 -4.23
CA LEU A 100 15.98 -10.10 -5.22
C LEU A 100 14.57 -10.01 -4.67
N ASP A 101 13.94 -8.82 -4.78
CA ASP A 101 12.51 -8.58 -4.52
C ASP A 101 11.80 -8.31 -5.84
N VAL A 102 10.94 -9.24 -6.29
CA VAL A 102 10.25 -9.18 -7.57
C VAL A 102 8.88 -8.53 -7.42
N GLY A 103 8.69 -7.38 -8.04
CA GLY A 103 7.53 -6.53 -7.82
C GLY A 103 7.69 -5.72 -6.54
N CYS A 104 8.88 -5.17 -6.33
CA CYS A 104 9.27 -4.53 -5.07
C CYS A 104 8.40 -3.32 -4.68
N GLY A 105 7.65 -2.75 -5.63
CA GLY A 105 6.80 -1.59 -5.38
C GLY A 105 7.55 -0.45 -4.69
N ARG A 106 7.00 0.07 -3.62
CA ARG A 106 7.65 1.12 -2.81
C ARG A 106 8.64 0.57 -1.78
N GLY A 107 9.08 -0.68 -1.94
CA GLY A 107 10.16 -1.30 -1.20
C GLY A 107 9.79 -1.90 0.16
N LEU A 108 8.55 -2.34 0.35
CA LEU A 108 8.08 -2.86 1.63
C LEU A 108 8.92 -4.05 2.13
N LEU A 109 9.09 -5.09 1.29
CA LEU A 109 9.92 -6.26 1.61
C LEU A 109 11.39 -5.98 1.35
N LEU A 110 11.73 -5.33 0.25
CA LEU A 110 13.09 -4.94 -0.13
C LEU A 110 13.85 -4.25 1.00
N ILE A 111 13.26 -3.19 1.56
CA ILE A 111 13.88 -2.39 2.62
C ILE A 111 13.98 -3.17 3.93
N ALA A 112 12.93 -3.92 4.26
CA ALA A 112 12.95 -4.76 5.46
C ALA A 112 14.02 -5.86 5.38
N THR A 113 14.24 -6.41 4.18
CA THR A 113 15.32 -7.37 3.90
C THR A 113 16.68 -6.69 3.98
N ALA A 114 16.88 -5.57 3.31
CA ALA A 114 18.15 -4.84 3.33
C ALA A 114 18.64 -4.50 4.75
N LYS A 115 17.71 -4.29 5.70
CA LYS A 115 18.05 -4.11 7.12
C LYS A 115 18.64 -5.36 7.79
N ARG A 116 18.41 -6.54 7.23
CA ARG A 116 18.95 -7.83 7.73
C ARG A 116 20.29 -8.17 7.10
N LEU A 117 20.74 -7.40 6.11
CA LEU A 117 21.90 -7.67 5.28
C LEU A 117 23.01 -6.60 5.51
N PRO A 118 23.70 -6.61 6.67
CA PRO A 118 24.76 -5.62 6.94
C PRO A 118 25.90 -5.64 5.91
N ASP A 119 26.24 -6.82 5.40
CA ASP A 119 27.33 -7.06 4.44
C ASP A 119 26.80 -7.52 3.06
N GLY A 120 25.48 -7.64 2.91
CA GLY A 120 24.79 -8.05 1.70
C GLY A 120 24.13 -6.89 0.95
N ARG A 121 23.30 -7.25 -0.03
CA ARG A 121 22.54 -6.27 -0.85
C ARG A 121 21.13 -6.77 -1.17
N ALA A 122 20.19 -5.85 -1.35
CA ALA A 122 18.85 -6.13 -1.82
C ALA A 122 18.59 -5.37 -3.13
N VAL A 123 18.17 -6.11 -4.16
CA VAL A 123 17.83 -5.58 -5.48
C VAL A 123 16.33 -5.71 -5.66
N GLY A 124 15.65 -4.62 -5.96
CA GLY A 124 14.22 -4.60 -6.31
C GLY A 124 14.01 -4.47 -7.80
N VAL A 125 13.09 -5.24 -8.35
CA VAL A 125 12.66 -5.11 -9.75
C VAL A 125 11.16 -4.88 -9.81
N ASP A 126 10.70 -3.90 -10.61
CA ASP A 126 9.29 -3.57 -10.78
C ASP A 126 9.03 -2.95 -12.15
N ILE A 127 7.79 -3.03 -12.63
CA ILE A 127 7.32 -2.35 -13.85
C ILE A 127 6.75 -0.96 -13.55
N TRP A 128 6.67 -0.58 -12.29
CA TRP A 128 6.19 0.71 -11.75
C TRP A 128 4.74 1.04 -12.10
N ASP A 129 3.87 0.02 -12.09
CA ASP A 129 2.43 0.23 -12.28
C ASP A 129 1.78 0.78 -11.01
N ALA A 130 1.31 2.03 -11.08
CA ALA A 130 0.60 2.70 -9.99
C ALA A 130 -0.87 2.25 -9.81
N SER A 131 -1.33 1.25 -10.57
CA SER A 131 -2.71 0.73 -10.43
C SER A 131 -2.86 -0.14 -9.18
N GLY A 132 -1.84 -0.91 -8.83
CA GLY A 132 -1.81 -1.80 -7.68
C GLY A 132 -1.50 -1.08 -6.36
N GLU A 133 -0.54 -0.16 -6.39
CA GLU A 133 -0.08 0.59 -5.23
C GLU A 133 0.03 2.09 -5.54
N SER A 134 -0.43 2.94 -4.61
CA SER A 134 -0.40 4.38 -4.82
C SER A 134 1.03 4.92 -4.84
N GLY A 135 1.35 5.70 -5.89
CA GLY A 135 2.66 6.35 -6.03
C GLY A 135 3.82 5.39 -6.26
N ASN A 136 3.55 4.21 -6.86
CA ASN A 136 4.58 3.25 -7.25
C ASN A 136 5.51 3.87 -8.31
N ARG A 137 6.78 4.05 -7.96
CA ARG A 137 7.86 4.57 -8.82
C ARG A 137 9.22 4.37 -8.16
N PRO A 138 10.32 4.27 -8.94
CA PRO A 138 11.66 4.01 -8.39
C PRO A 138 12.11 5.00 -7.32
N GLU A 139 11.83 6.29 -7.54
CA GLU A 139 12.23 7.35 -6.60
C GLU A 139 11.58 7.21 -5.24
N ALA A 140 10.33 6.69 -5.17
CA ALA A 140 9.63 6.48 -3.91
C ALA A 140 10.28 5.34 -3.10
N THR A 141 10.75 4.29 -3.77
CA THR A 141 11.48 3.18 -3.15
C THR A 141 12.81 3.65 -2.61
N LEU A 142 13.59 4.39 -3.41
CA LEU A 142 14.87 4.94 -3.00
C LEU A 142 14.72 5.97 -1.87
N GLU A 143 13.66 6.78 -1.88
CA GLU A 143 13.38 7.73 -0.81
C GLU A 143 13.04 7.01 0.50
N ASN A 144 12.23 5.96 0.44
CA ASN A 144 11.96 5.12 1.60
C ASN A 144 13.26 4.48 2.15
N ALA A 145 14.15 4.00 1.27
CA ALA A 145 15.44 3.45 1.67
C ALA A 145 16.33 4.50 2.37
N ARG A 146 16.31 5.77 1.92
CA ARG A 146 17.02 6.87 2.58
C ARG A 146 16.45 7.18 3.95
N ILE A 147 15.12 7.31 4.05
CA ILE A 147 14.42 7.55 5.33
C ILE A 147 14.74 6.46 6.35
N GLU A 148 14.85 5.23 5.88
CA GLU A 148 15.15 4.05 6.72
C GLU A 148 16.66 3.83 6.96
N GLY A 149 17.54 4.69 6.37
CA GLY A 149 18.99 4.70 6.61
C GLY A 149 19.75 3.53 5.99
N ILE A 150 19.26 2.98 4.86
CA ILE A 150 19.87 1.79 4.21
C ILE A 150 19.98 1.94 2.69
N ALA A 151 20.04 3.18 2.19
CA ALA A 151 20.04 3.46 0.75
C ALA A 151 21.22 2.81 0.01
N GLU A 152 22.38 2.66 0.65
CA GLU A 152 23.58 2.05 0.09
C GLU A 152 23.48 0.54 -0.14
N ARG A 153 22.46 -0.12 0.44
CA ARG A 153 22.22 -1.57 0.31
C ARG A 153 21.05 -1.92 -0.60
N VAL A 154 20.39 -0.88 -1.15
CA VAL A 154 19.20 -1.03 -1.97
C VAL A 154 19.49 -0.53 -3.38
N GLU A 155 19.24 -1.40 -4.35
CA GLU A 155 19.23 -1.08 -5.76
C GLU A 155 17.84 -1.33 -6.32
N VAL A 156 17.38 -0.51 -7.28
CA VAL A 156 16.12 -0.72 -7.99
C VAL A 156 16.35 -0.73 -9.50
N VAL A 157 15.69 -1.65 -10.18
CA VAL A 157 15.82 -1.89 -11.60
C VAL A 157 14.45 -1.95 -12.27
N ASP A 158 14.32 -1.33 -13.43
CA ASP A 158 13.12 -1.48 -14.25
C ASP A 158 13.10 -2.88 -14.86
N GLY A 159 12.02 -3.62 -14.67
CA GLY A 159 11.93 -4.95 -15.23
C GLY A 159 10.59 -5.63 -15.05
N ASP A 160 10.30 -6.55 -15.95
CA ASP A 160 9.10 -7.37 -15.93
C ASP A 160 9.43 -8.73 -15.30
N ALA A 161 8.65 -9.13 -14.28
CA ALA A 161 8.78 -10.42 -13.59
C ALA A 161 8.75 -11.63 -14.53
N ARG A 162 8.13 -11.50 -15.70
CA ARG A 162 8.09 -12.54 -16.73
C ARG A 162 9.40 -12.71 -17.48
N ARG A 163 10.29 -11.74 -17.41
CA ARG A 163 11.59 -11.71 -18.04
C ARG A 163 12.55 -10.85 -17.23
N LEU A 164 13.10 -11.44 -16.19
CA LEU A 164 14.03 -10.76 -15.29
C LEU A 164 15.34 -10.41 -16.01
N PRO A 165 15.92 -9.22 -15.78
CA PRO A 165 17.16 -8.79 -16.43
C PRO A 165 18.42 -9.32 -15.72
N PHE A 166 18.33 -10.50 -15.11
CA PHE A 166 19.43 -11.11 -14.35
C PHE A 166 19.76 -12.49 -14.91
N GLY A 167 21.01 -12.90 -14.73
CA GLY A 167 21.45 -14.26 -15.05
C GLY A 167 20.98 -15.27 -14.01
N ASP A 168 21.12 -16.57 -14.35
CA ASP A 168 20.86 -17.65 -13.41
C ASP A 168 21.81 -17.56 -12.19
N GLU A 169 21.34 -18.01 -11.02
CA GLU A 169 22.12 -18.08 -9.79
C GLU A 169 22.71 -16.74 -9.31
N SER A 170 22.11 -15.61 -9.71
CA SER A 170 22.60 -14.26 -9.35
C SER A 170 22.24 -13.84 -7.91
N PHE A 171 21.34 -14.54 -7.25
CA PHE A 171 20.83 -14.21 -5.93
C PHE A 171 20.74 -15.42 -5.01
N ASP A 172 20.99 -15.21 -3.72
CA ASP A 172 20.86 -16.25 -2.68
C ASP A 172 19.39 -16.50 -2.29
N ALA A 173 18.53 -15.47 -2.41
CA ALA A 173 17.10 -15.55 -2.13
C ALA A 173 16.29 -14.64 -3.06
N VAL A 174 15.03 -15.04 -3.33
CA VAL A 174 14.05 -14.27 -4.10
C VAL A 174 12.76 -14.17 -3.31
N LEU A 175 12.20 -12.96 -3.24
CA LEU A 175 10.95 -12.60 -2.57
C LEU A 175 9.86 -12.26 -3.57
#